data_068e8a3bec93093186012fd623fe8ea0
#
_entry.id   068e8a3bec93093186012fd623fe8ea0
#
_cell.length_a   1.000
_cell.length_b   1.000
_cell.length_c   1.000
_cell.angle_alpha   90.00
_cell.angle_beta   90.00
_cell.angle_gamma   90.00
#
_symmetry.space_group_name_H-M   'P 1'
#
loop_
_entity.id
_entity.type
_entity.pdbx_description
1 polymer ?
#
loop_
_entity_poly.entity_id
_entity_poly.type
_entity_poly.pdbx_seq_one_letter_code
_entity_poly.pdbx_strand_id
1 'polypeptide(L)'
;MAMNDDALGLDEAYSVKTPEDNKRLYAKWAATYDSSFVDAKQYRYPKAISEVFDQVVTDSLSRVLDIGTGTGLTGMYLSRLRPDVVLDGMDISPEMLGQAKLKKRTDDSAVYRKLYERDLTRAVPNENAPYEALISSGTFTHGHLGPECLRNLLPLLANNGWLVVGVNNEHFESKGFAGELDALVALGAIKAPEILRIDVYEPGSVHYGDQARVIVTRAIN
;
A
#
# COMPACT_ATOMS: atom_id res chain seq x y z
N MET A 1 -26.18 -29.64 -7.92
CA MET A 1 -26.00 -28.23 -8.25
C MET A 1 -25.45 -27.57 -7.00
N ALA A 2 -24.14 -27.63 -6.82
CA ALA A 2 -23.47 -27.03 -5.66
C ALA A 2 -23.34 -25.54 -5.94
N MET A 3 -23.97 -24.72 -5.10
CA MET A 3 -23.77 -23.28 -5.08
C MET A 3 -22.32 -23.06 -4.68
N ASN A 4 -21.56 -22.37 -5.57
CA ASN A 4 -20.23 -21.90 -5.24
C ASN A 4 -20.36 -20.90 -4.09
N ASP A 5 -19.99 -21.34 -2.91
CA ASP A 5 -19.81 -20.51 -1.75
C ASP A 5 -18.52 -19.70 -1.90
N ASP A 6 -18.70 -18.36 -1.80
CA ASP A 6 -17.75 -17.38 -1.28
C ASP A 6 -16.40 -17.15 -1.96
N ALA A 7 -16.40 -16.71 -3.20
CA ALA A 7 -15.38 -15.77 -3.61
C ALA A 7 -15.87 -14.35 -3.21
N LEU A 8 -15.43 -13.83 -2.05
CA LEU A 8 -15.57 -12.43 -1.70
C LEU A 8 -15.11 -11.59 -2.90
N GLY A 9 -15.99 -10.73 -3.43
CA GLY A 9 -15.77 -10.04 -4.69
C GLY A 9 -15.30 -8.60 -4.50
N LEU A 10 -14.86 -7.98 -5.59
CA LEU A 10 -14.54 -6.54 -5.65
C LEU A 10 -15.71 -5.67 -5.15
N ASP A 11 -16.97 -6.07 -5.40
CA ASP A 11 -18.15 -5.33 -4.96
C ASP A 11 -18.23 -5.26 -3.43
N GLU A 12 -17.85 -6.31 -2.72
CA GLU A 12 -17.79 -6.30 -1.25
C GLU A 12 -16.63 -5.44 -0.74
N ALA A 13 -15.46 -5.49 -1.40
CA ALA A 13 -14.33 -4.63 -1.08
C ALA A 13 -14.67 -3.14 -1.27
N TYR A 14 -15.45 -2.79 -2.29
CA TYR A 14 -15.87 -1.41 -2.55
C TYR A 14 -17.10 -0.97 -1.73
N SER A 15 -17.80 -1.90 -1.07
CA SER A 15 -18.96 -1.59 -0.20
C SER A 15 -18.56 -1.10 1.20
N VAL A 16 -17.30 -1.20 1.56
CA VAL A 16 -16.75 -0.82 2.88
C VAL A 16 -16.86 0.69 3.08
N LYS A 17 -17.31 1.09 4.28
CA LYS A 17 -17.53 2.51 4.62
C LYS A 17 -16.79 2.97 5.87
N THR A 18 -16.39 2.04 6.73
CA THR A 18 -15.73 2.34 8.00
C THR A 18 -14.48 1.48 8.19
N PRO A 19 -13.52 1.90 9.05
CA PRO A 19 -12.37 1.07 9.42
C PRO A 19 -12.78 -0.29 9.99
N GLU A 20 -13.88 -0.36 10.74
CA GLU A 20 -14.42 -1.59 11.31
C GLU A 20 -15.00 -2.52 10.24
N ASP A 21 -15.60 -1.97 9.18
CA ASP A 21 -16.07 -2.76 8.03
C ASP A 21 -14.87 -3.37 7.29
N ASN A 22 -13.81 -2.57 7.09
CA ASN A 22 -12.54 -3.04 6.54
C ASN A 22 -11.98 -4.22 7.34
N LYS A 23 -11.83 -4.07 8.64
CA LYS A 23 -11.34 -5.14 9.52
C LYS A 23 -12.16 -6.42 9.34
N ARG A 24 -13.49 -6.32 9.38
CA ARG A 24 -14.38 -7.49 9.25
C ARG A 24 -14.27 -8.19 7.90
N LEU A 25 -14.18 -7.42 6.82
CA LEU A 25 -14.02 -7.96 5.47
C LEU A 25 -12.69 -8.70 5.34
N TYR A 26 -11.61 -8.01 5.64
CA TYR A 26 -10.27 -8.56 5.47
C TYR A 26 -9.92 -9.67 6.47
N ALA A 27 -10.56 -9.70 7.66
CA ALA A 27 -10.45 -10.82 8.57
C ALA A 27 -10.96 -12.13 7.94
N LYS A 28 -12.07 -12.08 7.22
CA LYS A 28 -12.62 -13.23 6.49
C LYS A 28 -11.78 -13.61 5.27
N TRP A 29 -11.17 -12.63 4.62
CA TRP A 29 -10.53 -12.79 3.33
C TRP A 29 -9.05 -13.15 3.43
N ALA A 30 -8.39 -12.83 4.55
CA ALA A 30 -6.94 -12.93 4.72
C ALA A 30 -6.35 -14.29 4.30
N ALA A 31 -7.01 -15.40 4.69
CA ALA A 31 -6.48 -16.74 4.41
C ALA A 31 -6.49 -17.13 2.92
N THR A 32 -7.40 -16.56 2.14
CA THR A 32 -7.61 -16.90 0.71
C THR A 32 -7.31 -15.74 -0.22
N TYR A 33 -7.00 -14.54 0.29
CA TYR A 33 -6.83 -13.32 -0.49
C TYR A 33 -5.86 -13.50 -1.67
N ASP A 34 -4.68 -14.06 -1.42
CA ASP A 34 -3.68 -14.22 -2.46
C ASP A 34 -4.15 -15.15 -3.58
N SER A 35 -4.77 -16.29 -3.26
CA SER A 35 -5.25 -17.26 -4.25
C SER A 35 -6.57 -16.88 -4.89
N SER A 36 -7.54 -16.39 -4.11
CA SER A 36 -8.90 -16.12 -4.59
C SER A 36 -9.03 -14.77 -5.29
N PHE A 37 -8.19 -13.80 -4.96
CA PHE A 37 -8.21 -12.47 -5.56
C PHE A 37 -6.97 -12.19 -6.41
N VAL A 38 -5.77 -12.26 -5.83
CA VAL A 38 -4.53 -11.85 -6.54
C VAL A 38 -4.28 -12.75 -7.75
N ASP A 39 -4.23 -14.06 -7.55
CA ASP A 39 -3.96 -15.01 -8.62
C ASP A 39 -5.14 -15.12 -9.58
N ALA A 40 -6.37 -15.28 -9.07
CA ALA A 40 -7.57 -15.46 -9.88
C ALA A 40 -7.92 -14.24 -10.73
N LYS A 41 -7.62 -13.02 -10.27
CA LYS A 41 -7.87 -11.77 -11.00
C LYS A 41 -6.65 -11.26 -11.75
N GLN A 42 -5.50 -11.94 -11.64
CA GLN A 42 -4.24 -11.49 -12.23
C GLN A 42 -3.86 -10.07 -11.76
N TYR A 43 -4.01 -9.84 -10.44
CA TYR A 43 -3.78 -8.56 -9.78
C TYR A 43 -2.27 -8.35 -9.58
N ARG A 44 -1.70 -7.40 -10.33
CA ARG A 44 -0.26 -7.12 -10.34
C ARG A 44 0.15 -5.90 -9.51
N TYR A 45 -0.79 -5.19 -8.92
CA TYR A 45 -0.54 -3.90 -8.29
C TYR A 45 0.60 -3.93 -7.25
N PRO A 46 0.67 -4.91 -6.31
CA PRO A 46 1.79 -4.98 -5.36
C PRO A 46 3.16 -5.12 -6.05
N LYS A 47 3.22 -5.87 -7.16
CA LYS A 47 4.42 -6.00 -7.98
C LYS A 47 4.74 -4.71 -8.70
N ALA A 48 3.77 -4.13 -9.39
CA ALA A 48 3.95 -2.91 -10.18
C ALA A 48 4.42 -1.73 -9.33
N ILE A 49 3.85 -1.52 -8.13
CA ILE A 49 4.29 -0.44 -7.23
C ILE A 49 5.72 -0.67 -6.71
N SER A 50 6.11 -1.93 -6.48
CA SER A 50 7.48 -2.28 -6.08
C SER A 50 8.48 -2.01 -7.19
N GLU A 51 8.11 -2.29 -8.45
CA GLU A 51 8.92 -1.97 -9.64
C GLU A 51 9.08 -0.45 -9.82
N VAL A 52 7.99 0.33 -9.66
CA VAL A 52 8.06 1.79 -9.68
C VAL A 52 8.97 2.29 -8.56
N PHE A 53 8.81 1.79 -7.34
CA PHE A 53 9.66 2.17 -6.22
C PHE A 53 11.14 1.94 -6.55
N ASP A 54 11.49 0.79 -7.10
CA ASP A 54 12.87 0.46 -7.45
C ASP A 54 13.45 1.37 -8.53
N GLN A 55 12.63 1.80 -9.49
CA GLN A 55 13.01 2.71 -10.57
C GLN A 55 13.22 4.16 -10.10
N VAL A 56 12.31 4.68 -9.24
CA VAL A 56 12.33 6.10 -8.87
C VAL A 56 13.19 6.39 -7.65
N VAL A 57 13.34 5.45 -6.74
CA VAL A 57 14.14 5.57 -5.53
C VAL A 57 15.57 5.17 -5.83
N THR A 58 16.40 6.14 -6.21
CA THR A 58 17.81 5.90 -6.58
C THR A 58 18.75 5.83 -5.38
N ASP A 59 18.28 6.26 -4.21
CA ASP A 59 19.08 6.28 -2.99
C ASP A 59 19.29 4.86 -2.44
N SER A 60 20.43 4.65 -1.79
CA SER A 60 20.63 3.48 -0.95
C SER A 60 19.84 3.67 0.34
N LEU A 61 18.83 2.84 0.57
CA LEU A 61 17.95 2.91 1.73
C LEU A 61 18.24 1.77 2.70
N SER A 62 18.15 2.07 4.00
CA SER A 62 18.24 1.07 5.05
C SER A 62 16.85 0.61 5.53
N ARG A 63 15.87 1.52 5.59
CA ARG A 63 14.58 1.25 6.23
C ARG A 63 13.39 1.81 5.42
N VAL A 64 12.47 0.92 5.09
CA VAL A 64 11.23 1.24 4.39
C VAL A 64 10.03 0.75 5.19
N LEU A 65 8.94 1.52 5.20
CA LEU A 65 7.68 1.15 5.80
C LEU A 65 6.64 0.90 4.70
N ASP A 66 6.01 -0.27 4.75
CA ASP A 66 4.91 -0.67 3.89
C ASP A 66 3.58 -0.31 4.56
N ILE A 67 2.82 0.57 3.94
CA ILE A 67 1.57 1.15 4.44
C ILE A 67 0.37 0.41 3.84
N GLY A 68 -0.49 -0.14 4.72
CA GLY A 68 -1.55 -1.04 4.29
C GLY A 68 -0.97 -2.33 3.74
N THR A 69 -0.12 -2.95 4.55
CA THR A 69 0.69 -4.12 4.20
C THR A 69 -0.13 -5.28 3.61
N GLY A 70 -1.40 -5.42 4.06
CA GLY A 70 -2.25 -6.54 3.67
C GLY A 70 -1.59 -7.88 3.98
N THR A 71 -1.63 -8.80 3.02
CA THR A 71 -0.97 -10.11 3.13
C THR A 71 0.55 -10.05 2.92
N GLY A 72 1.13 -8.87 2.68
CA GLY A 72 2.58 -8.67 2.58
C GLY A 72 3.17 -8.83 1.17
N LEU A 73 2.37 -8.81 0.13
CA LEU A 73 2.86 -9.00 -1.25
C LEU A 73 3.77 -7.85 -1.70
N THR A 74 3.44 -6.60 -1.37
CA THR A 74 4.28 -5.45 -1.71
C THR A 74 5.68 -5.60 -1.14
N GLY A 75 5.79 -5.87 0.15
CA GLY A 75 7.08 -6.10 0.79
C GLY A 75 7.81 -7.33 0.24
N MET A 76 7.09 -8.39 -0.11
CA MET A 76 7.68 -9.58 -0.72
C MET A 76 8.34 -9.23 -2.08
N TYR A 77 7.64 -8.50 -2.96
CA TYR A 77 8.21 -8.08 -4.24
C TYR A 77 9.34 -7.08 -4.06
N LEU A 78 9.18 -6.09 -3.16
CA LEU A 78 10.22 -5.10 -2.89
C LEU A 78 11.49 -5.76 -2.32
N SER A 79 11.36 -6.75 -1.43
CA SER A 79 12.52 -7.45 -0.85
C SER A 79 13.33 -8.26 -1.87
N ARG A 80 12.73 -8.62 -3.00
CA ARG A 80 13.45 -9.28 -4.12
C ARG A 80 14.24 -8.28 -4.96
N LEU A 81 13.71 -7.06 -5.14
CA LEU A 81 14.36 -5.98 -5.87
C LEU A 81 15.44 -5.30 -5.02
N ARG A 82 15.18 -5.18 -3.72
CA ARG A 82 16.03 -4.51 -2.72
C ARG A 82 16.32 -5.43 -1.54
N PRO A 83 17.19 -6.44 -1.68
CA PRO A 83 17.40 -7.47 -0.65
C PRO A 83 17.99 -6.91 0.65
N ASP A 84 18.72 -5.80 0.61
CA ASP A 84 19.38 -5.21 1.78
C ASP A 84 18.45 -4.30 2.60
N VAL A 85 17.26 -3.96 2.07
CA VAL A 85 16.33 -3.07 2.76
C VAL A 85 15.63 -3.79 3.91
N VAL A 86 15.61 -3.17 5.08
CA VAL A 86 14.81 -3.59 6.23
C VAL A 86 13.39 -3.07 6.06
N LEU A 87 12.43 -3.99 6.01
CA LEU A 87 11.01 -3.68 5.85
C LEU A 87 10.28 -3.80 7.19
N ASP A 88 9.52 -2.79 7.53
CA ASP A 88 8.45 -2.85 8.52
C ASP A 88 7.10 -2.70 7.79
N GLY A 89 6.00 -3.17 8.37
CA GLY A 89 4.67 -3.07 7.76
C GLY A 89 3.61 -2.57 8.74
N MET A 90 2.59 -1.88 8.23
CA MET A 90 1.42 -1.43 9.00
C MET A 90 0.13 -1.80 8.29
N ASP A 91 -0.82 -2.35 9.03
CA ASP A 91 -2.18 -2.63 8.56
C ASP A 91 -3.17 -2.52 9.70
N ILE A 92 -4.45 -2.30 9.38
CA ILE A 92 -5.52 -2.26 10.37
C ILE A 92 -6.00 -3.66 10.76
N SER A 93 -5.80 -4.67 9.89
CA SER A 93 -6.26 -6.05 10.09
C SER A 93 -5.15 -6.93 10.67
N PRO A 94 -5.32 -7.44 11.90
CA PRO A 94 -4.38 -8.39 12.49
C PRO A 94 -4.31 -9.71 11.71
N GLU A 95 -5.39 -10.12 11.04
CA GLU A 95 -5.43 -11.33 10.22
C GLU A 95 -4.56 -11.17 8.96
N MET A 96 -4.64 -10.00 8.31
CA MET A 96 -3.76 -9.67 7.18
C MET A 96 -2.29 -9.64 7.62
N LEU A 97 -1.99 -9.00 8.75
CA LEU A 97 -0.64 -9.00 9.32
C LEU A 97 -0.16 -10.41 9.67
N GLY A 98 -1.08 -11.30 10.08
CA GLY A 98 -0.79 -12.72 10.28
C GLY A 98 -0.29 -13.40 9.01
N GLN A 99 -0.88 -13.10 7.84
CA GLN A 99 -0.41 -13.60 6.55
C GLN A 99 0.92 -12.93 6.12
N ALA A 100 1.06 -11.62 6.32
CA ALA A 100 2.29 -10.90 6.04
C ALA A 100 3.49 -11.48 6.81
N LYS A 101 3.28 -11.90 8.05
CA LYS A 101 4.30 -12.54 8.90
C LYS A 101 4.85 -13.83 8.30
N LEU A 102 4.06 -14.53 7.49
CA LEU A 102 4.46 -15.78 6.85
C LEU A 102 5.28 -15.57 5.57
N LYS A 103 5.30 -14.35 5.02
CA LYS A 103 6.06 -14.05 3.80
C LYS A 103 7.55 -14.17 4.02
N LYS A 104 8.22 -14.78 3.03
CA LYS A 104 9.64 -15.07 3.06
C LYS A 104 10.38 -14.37 1.94
N ARG A 105 11.61 -13.96 2.23
CA ARG A 105 12.61 -13.53 1.26
C ARG A 105 13.15 -14.74 0.50
N THR A 106 13.98 -14.49 -0.49
CA THR A 106 14.65 -15.53 -1.29
C THR A 106 15.62 -16.41 -0.49
N ASP A 107 16.12 -15.90 0.62
CA ASP A 107 17.00 -16.60 1.57
C ASP A 107 16.24 -17.28 2.73
N ASP A 108 14.91 -17.38 2.61
CA ASP A 108 13.99 -17.93 3.61
C ASP A 108 13.87 -17.14 4.91
N SER A 109 14.50 -15.98 5.02
CA SER A 109 14.28 -15.05 6.13
C SER A 109 12.92 -14.36 6.04
N ALA A 110 12.45 -13.76 7.13
CA ALA A 110 11.20 -13.01 7.14
C ALA A 110 11.29 -11.75 6.27
N VAL A 111 10.24 -11.45 5.51
CA VAL A 111 10.15 -10.21 4.72
C VAL A 111 10.14 -8.99 5.63
N TYR A 112 9.30 -9.03 6.67
CA TYR A 112 9.14 -7.90 7.58
C TYR A 112 9.89 -8.15 8.89
N ARG A 113 10.63 -7.14 9.33
CA ARG A 113 11.26 -7.09 10.65
C ARG A 113 10.21 -6.92 11.75
N LYS A 114 9.27 -5.97 11.54
CA LYS A 114 8.17 -5.66 12.46
C LYS A 114 6.88 -5.43 11.69
N LEU A 115 5.76 -5.80 12.31
CA LEU A 115 4.40 -5.58 11.79
C LEU A 115 3.58 -4.88 12.89
N TYR A 116 2.86 -3.83 12.51
CA TYR A 116 2.11 -2.98 13.43
C TYR A 116 0.63 -2.95 13.04
N GLU A 117 -0.24 -3.31 13.98
CA GLU A 117 -1.67 -3.04 13.84
C GLU A 117 -1.92 -1.54 14.10
N ARG A 118 -2.31 -0.80 13.07
CA ARG A 118 -2.56 0.65 13.14
C ARG A 118 -3.72 1.07 12.24
N ASP A 119 -4.57 1.93 12.79
CA ASP A 119 -5.58 2.67 12.03
C ASP A 119 -4.94 3.95 11.47
N LEU A 120 -4.74 3.97 10.16
CA LEU A 120 -4.05 5.06 9.44
C LEU A 120 -4.93 6.30 9.22
N THR A 121 -6.23 6.22 9.55
CA THR A 121 -7.11 7.40 9.60
C THR A 121 -6.81 8.31 10.78
N ARG A 122 -6.00 7.84 11.74
CA ARG A 122 -5.57 8.56 12.93
C ARG A 122 -4.09 8.87 12.88
N ALA A 123 -3.65 9.78 13.77
CA ALA A 123 -2.22 10.02 13.94
C ALA A 123 -1.49 8.72 14.31
N VAL A 124 -0.45 8.41 13.57
CA VAL A 124 0.35 7.20 13.77
C VAL A 124 1.50 7.50 14.73
N PRO A 125 1.65 6.73 15.82
CA PRO A 125 2.81 6.86 16.69
C PRO A 125 4.12 6.63 15.92
N ASN A 126 5.11 7.49 16.16
CA ASN A 126 6.38 7.48 15.45
C ASN A 126 7.51 6.74 16.18
N GLU A 127 7.19 5.83 17.09
CA GLU A 127 8.12 5.12 17.97
C GLU A 127 9.30 4.45 17.25
N ASN A 128 9.10 4.08 15.98
CA ASN A 128 10.11 3.44 15.13
C ASN A 128 10.53 4.31 13.95
N ALA A 129 10.05 5.54 13.85
CA ALA A 129 10.49 6.52 12.86
C ALA A 129 11.91 7.04 13.21
N PRO A 130 12.60 7.72 12.28
CA PRO A 130 12.14 7.96 10.92
C PRO A 130 12.42 6.79 9.98
N TYR A 131 11.58 6.66 8.94
CA TYR A 131 11.81 5.79 7.78
C TYR A 131 12.37 6.61 6.62
N GLU A 132 13.25 6.01 5.83
CA GLU A 132 13.83 6.67 4.66
C GLU A 132 12.89 6.63 3.46
N ALA A 133 11.92 5.70 3.46
CA ALA A 133 10.83 5.67 2.49
C ALA A 133 9.57 5.02 3.05
N LEU A 134 8.42 5.44 2.50
CA LEU A 134 7.14 4.78 2.62
C LEU A 134 6.71 4.26 1.25
N ILE A 135 6.16 3.03 1.22
CA ILE A 135 5.53 2.44 0.03
C ILE A 135 4.11 2.02 0.38
N SER A 136 3.16 2.13 -0.57
CA SER A 136 1.79 1.64 -0.38
C SER A 136 1.16 1.20 -1.69
N SER A 137 0.48 0.05 -1.70
CA SER A 137 -0.35 -0.40 -2.80
C SER A 137 -1.74 -0.85 -2.33
N GLY A 138 -2.79 -0.46 -3.06
CA GLY A 138 -4.15 -0.92 -2.81
C GLY A 138 -4.85 -0.38 -1.55
N THR A 139 -4.19 0.51 -0.79
CA THR A 139 -4.72 1.07 0.47
C THR A 139 -5.51 2.35 0.25
N PHE A 140 -5.11 3.16 -0.73
CA PHE A 140 -5.80 4.39 -1.11
C PHE A 140 -6.79 4.09 -2.24
N THR A 141 -7.94 3.56 -1.87
CA THR A 141 -9.00 3.13 -2.78
C THR A 141 -10.38 3.35 -2.16
N HIS A 142 -11.45 3.04 -2.89
CA HIS A 142 -12.83 3.24 -2.45
C HIS A 142 -13.11 2.58 -1.09
N GLY A 143 -13.71 3.34 -0.19
CA GLY A 143 -14.05 2.88 1.16
C GLY A 143 -12.86 2.76 2.13
N HIS A 144 -11.63 3.07 1.70
CA HIS A 144 -10.42 2.99 2.53
C HIS A 144 -9.88 4.38 2.87
N LEU A 145 -8.58 4.65 2.60
CA LEU A 145 -7.93 5.90 3.01
C LEU A 145 -8.15 7.03 2.01
N GLY A 146 -8.51 8.20 2.50
CA GLY A 146 -8.57 9.44 1.75
C GLY A 146 -7.23 10.21 1.73
N PRO A 147 -7.19 11.35 0.99
CA PRO A 147 -5.98 12.17 0.85
C PRO A 147 -5.48 12.77 2.17
N GLU A 148 -6.40 13.05 3.12
CA GLU A 148 -6.06 13.58 4.45
C GLU A 148 -5.14 12.65 5.23
N CYS A 149 -5.18 11.35 4.98
CA CYS A 149 -4.33 10.36 5.62
C CYS A 149 -2.84 10.53 5.26
N LEU A 150 -2.52 11.17 4.13
CA LEU A 150 -1.14 11.49 3.77
C LEU A 150 -0.45 12.32 4.85
N ARG A 151 -1.18 13.25 5.50
CA ARG A 151 -0.64 14.06 6.61
C ARG A 151 -0.22 13.22 7.82
N ASN A 152 -0.93 12.13 8.07
CA ASN A 152 -0.61 11.22 9.18
C ASN A 152 0.66 10.42 8.94
N LEU A 153 1.06 10.26 7.66
CA LEU A 153 2.23 9.48 7.26
C LEU A 153 3.52 10.30 7.25
N LEU A 154 3.45 11.61 6.95
CA LEU A 154 4.64 12.47 6.83
C LEU A 154 5.53 12.46 8.06
N PRO A 155 4.99 12.48 9.32
CA PRO A 155 5.82 12.43 10.52
C PRO A 155 6.62 11.13 10.69
N LEU A 156 6.29 10.07 9.93
CA LEU A 156 7.02 8.82 9.95
C LEU A 156 8.26 8.84 9.06
N LEU A 157 8.36 9.80 8.12
CA LEU A 157 9.47 9.94 7.19
C LEU A 157 10.63 10.74 7.78
N ALA A 158 11.82 10.36 7.42
CA ALA A 158 13.00 11.20 7.57
C ALA A 158 12.87 12.44 6.70
N ASN A 159 13.60 13.52 7.05
CA ASN A 159 13.74 14.65 6.14
C ASN A 159 14.31 14.16 4.79
N ASN A 160 13.71 14.61 3.69
CA ASN A 160 13.99 14.16 2.34
C ASN A 160 13.69 12.66 2.08
N GLY A 161 12.94 11.99 2.98
CA GLY A 161 12.47 10.61 2.79
C GLY A 161 11.46 10.48 1.67
N TRP A 162 11.44 9.34 0.99
CA TRP A 162 10.57 9.08 -0.15
C TRP A 162 9.16 8.68 0.27
N LEU A 163 8.17 9.21 -0.44
CA LEU A 163 6.78 8.79 -0.38
C LEU A 163 6.39 8.24 -1.76
N VAL A 164 6.16 6.93 -1.85
CA VAL A 164 5.74 6.23 -3.09
C VAL A 164 4.40 5.54 -2.79
N VAL A 165 3.31 6.19 -3.14
CA VAL A 165 1.96 5.78 -2.76
C VAL A 165 1.10 5.60 -4.00
N GLY A 166 0.59 4.39 -4.16
CA GLY A 166 -0.38 4.08 -5.19
C GLY A 166 -1.81 4.40 -4.75
N VAL A 167 -2.54 5.11 -5.58
CA VAL A 167 -3.94 5.50 -5.38
C VAL A 167 -4.76 5.01 -6.57
N ASN A 168 -5.90 4.34 -6.32
CA ASN A 168 -6.83 3.99 -7.40
C ASN A 168 -7.18 5.23 -8.22
N ASN A 169 -7.20 5.11 -9.57
CA ASN A 169 -7.34 6.27 -10.45
C ASN A 169 -8.64 7.05 -10.21
N GLU A 170 -9.77 6.36 -10.09
CA GLU A 170 -11.06 7.00 -9.82
C GLU A 170 -11.10 7.65 -8.43
N HIS A 171 -10.51 6.99 -7.42
CA HIS A 171 -10.39 7.52 -6.07
C HIS A 171 -9.53 8.79 -6.04
N PHE A 172 -8.43 8.82 -6.79
CA PHE A 172 -7.58 10.01 -6.93
C PHE A 172 -8.36 11.20 -7.48
N GLU A 173 -9.14 10.98 -8.56
CA GLU A 173 -9.94 12.02 -9.21
C GLU A 173 -11.08 12.52 -8.29
N SER A 174 -11.83 11.58 -7.69
CA SER A 174 -13.07 11.89 -6.97
C SER A 174 -12.86 12.42 -5.55
N LYS A 175 -11.73 12.14 -4.91
CA LYS A 175 -11.47 12.48 -3.49
C LYS A 175 -10.57 13.68 -3.25
N GLY A 176 -10.12 14.36 -4.32
CA GLY A 176 -9.37 15.60 -4.20
C GLY A 176 -7.90 15.42 -3.81
N PHE A 177 -7.26 14.29 -4.16
CA PHE A 177 -5.84 14.07 -3.92
C PHE A 177 -4.95 15.17 -4.51
N ALA A 178 -5.27 15.68 -5.70
CA ALA A 178 -4.52 16.76 -6.32
C ALA A 178 -4.49 18.02 -5.43
N GLY A 179 -5.66 18.41 -4.90
CA GLY A 179 -5.75 19.58 -4.02
C GLY A 179 -5.01 19.39 -2.70
N GLU A 180 -5.03 18.18 -2.13
CA GLU A 180 -4.25 17.87 -0.91
C GLU A 180 -2.74 17.93 -1.19
N LEU A 181 -2.28 17.39 -2.31
CA LEU A 181 -0.87 17.47 -2.71
C LEU A 181 -0.42 18.91 -2.92
N ASP A 182 -1.22 19.74 -3.60
CA ASP A 182 -0.94 21.15 -3.77
C ASP A 182 -0.84 21.88 -2.42
N ALA A 183 -1.74 21.57 -1.48
CA ALA A 183 -1.71 22.13 -0.14
C ALA A 183 -0.45 21.71 0.64
N LEU A 184 -0.03 20.44 0.55
CA LEU A 184 1.18 19.95 1.18
C LEU A 184 2.45 20.60 0.60
N VAL A 185 2.49 20.82 -0.71
CA VAL A 185 3.58 21.57 -1.38
C VAL A 185 3.61 23.02 -0.91
N ALA A 186 2.45 23.69 -0.88
CA ALA A 186 2.34 25.09 -0.43
C ALA A 186 2.76 25.28 1.03
N LEU A 187 2.53 24.25 1.88
CA LEU A 187 2.99 24.23 3.27
C LEU A 187 4.49 23.90 3.41
N GLY A 188 5.17 23.55 2.32
CA GLY A 188 6.55 23.10 2.37
C GLY A 188 6.74 21.74 3.04
N ALA A 189 5.69 20.93 3.16
CA ALA A 189 5.74 19.62 3.80
C ALA A 189 6.26 18.52 2.89
N ILE A 190 6.10 18.68 1.57
CA ILE A 190 6.62 17.77 0.53
C ILE A 190 7.21 18.55 -0.64
N LYS A 191 8.08 17.92 -1.41
CA LYS A 191 8.50 18.42 -2.72
C LYS A 191 7.36 18.27 -3.73
N ALA A 192 7.41 19.02 -4.84
CA ALA A 192 6.45 18.84 -5.93
C ALA A 192 6.40 17.36 -6.35
N PRO A 193 5.22 16.72 -6.33
CA PRO A 193 5.10 15.30 -6.64
C PRO A 193 5.17 15.05 -8.14
N GLU A 194 5.77 13.92 -8.52
CA GLU A 194 5.55 13.28 -9.80
C GLU A 194 4.38 12.30 -9.68
N ILE A 195 3.49 12.26 -10.68
CA ILE A 195 2.34 11.37 -10.72
C ILE A 195 2.51 10.41 -11.91
N LEU A 196 2.84 9.17 -11.60
CA LEU A 196 2.95 8.11 -12.60
C LEU A 196 1.63 7.36 -12.75
N ARG A 197 1.45 6.62 -13.85
CA ARG A 197 0.32 5.72 -14.05
C ARG A 197 0.81 4.29 -14.23
N ILE A 198 0.13 3.35 -13.60
CA ILE A 198 0.41 1.92 -13.72
C ILE A 198 -0.89 1.15 -13.90
N ASP A 199 -0.80 0.02 -14.61
CA ASP A 199 -1.89 -0.94 -14.70
C ASP A 199 -1.94 -1.80 -13.42
N VAL A 200 -3.15 -1.99 -12.91
CA VAL A 200 -3.41 -2.74 -11.67
C VAL A 200 -3.53 -4.23 -11.91
N TYR A 201 -3.90 -4.62 -13.14
CA TYR A 201 -4.08 -6.01 -13.58
C TYR A 201 -3.21 -6.36 -14.78
N GLU A 202 -2.87 -7.64 -14.93
CA GLU A 202 -2.12 -8.12 -16.09
C GLU A 202 -2.98 -8.09 -17.37
N PRO A 203 -2.35 -7.98 -18.57
CA PRO A 203 -3.04 -8.19 -19.83
C PRO A 203 -3.73 -9.57 -19.87
N GLY A 204 -5.03 -9.57 -20.19
CA GLY A 204 -5.84 -10.80 -20.19
C GLY A 204 -6.79 -10.92 -18.99
N SER A 205 -6.60 -10.14 -17.93
CA SER A 205 -7.59 -10.02 -16.88
C SER A 205 -8.88 -9.37 -17.40
N VAL A 206 -10.03 -9.76 -16.84
CA VAL A 206 -11.32 -9.09 -17.10
C VAL A 206 -11.35 -7.65 -16.59
N HIS A 207 -10.42 -7.29 -15.71
CA HIS A 207 -10.24 -5.95 -15.15
C HIS A 207 -9.06 -5.20 -15.80
N TYR A 208 -8.52 -5.72 -16.93
CA TYR A 208 -7.44 -5.04 -17.63
C TYR A 208 -7.89 -3.65 -18.12
N GLY A 209 -7.08 -2.64 -17.83
CA GLY A 209 -7.41 -1.22 -18.07
C GLY A 209 -7.68 -0.44 -16.80
N ASP A 210 -7.94 -1.11 -15.67
CA ASP A 210 -7.98 -0.44 -14.38
C ASP A 210 -6.58 0.04 -14.02
N GLN A 211 -6.47 1.33 -13.69
CA GLN A 211 -5.20 1.98 -13.42
C GLN A 211 -5.13 2.56 -12.00
N ALA A 212 -3.91 2.71 -11.54
CA ALA A 212 -3.58 3.50 -10.37
C ALA A 212 -2.65 4.65 -10.73
N ARG A 213 -2.75 5.73 -9.96
CA ARG A 213 -1.79 6.83 -9.95
C ARG A 213 -0.81 6.61 -8.81
N VAL A 214 0.46 6.70 -9.12
CA VAL A 214 1.52 6.58 -8.13
C VAL A 214 2.04 7.99 -7.82
N ILE A 215 1.84 8.42 -6.58
CA ILE A 215 2.40 9.67 -6.04
C ILE A 215 3.84 9.38 -5.66
N VAL A 216 4.78 10.08 -6.28
CA VAL A 216 6.21 10.00 -5.98
C VAL A 216 6.68 11.38 -5.52
N THR A 217 7.08 11.49 -4.27
CA THR A 217 7.58 12.75 -3.71
C THR A 217 8.55 12.51 -2.55
N ARG A 218 9.07 13.58 -1.96
CA ARG A 218 9.92 13.53 -0.77
C ARG A 218 9.35 14.44 0.32
N ALA A 219 9.40 13.97 1.56
CA ALA A 219 9.05 14.79 2.73
C ALA A 219 10.06 15.91 2.96
N ILE A 220 9.58 17.04 3.46
CA ILE A 220 10.38 18.18 3.95
C ILE A 220 9.98 18.37 5.41
N ASN A 221 10.88 18.04 6.37
CA ASN A 221 10.65 18.08 7.82
C ASN A 221 11.56 19.14 8.44
#